data_94eaf477532d0bdd238c94137f138d0f
#
_entry.id   94eaf477532d0bdd238c94137f138d0f
#
_cell.length_a   1.000
_cell.length_b   1.000
_cell.length_c   1.000
_cell.angle_alpha   90.00
_cell.angle_beta   90.00
_cell.angle_gamma   90.00
#
_symmetry.space_group_name_H-M   'P 1'
#
loop_
_entity.id
_entity.type
_entity.pdbx_description
1 polymer ?
#
loop_
_entity_poly.entity_id
_entity_poly.type
_entity_poly.pdbx_seq_one_letter_code
_entity_poly.pdbx_strand_id
1 'polypeptide(L)'
;ETCRRFYNSSQIEVSTTEYDRLLSQEKNYVKISNNKTIWSNEWDAAGKPIKWDMIHYDVQLIGGIALHQGKISEMQTGEGKTLAATLPIYLNALPGKGVHLVTVNDYLAKRDSAWMGPIFEFHGLSVDCIDKHKPNSIERKNAYRADVTYGTNNEFGFDYLRDNMTHTPDDL
;
A
#
# COMPACT_ATOMS: atom_id res chain seq x y z
N GLU A 1 0.28 15.90 -4.89
CA GLU A 1 -0.30 16.08 -6.24
C GLU A 1 -1.26 14.93 -6.57
N THR A 2 -0.86 13.67 -6.50
CA THR A 2 -1.68 12.51 -6.88
C THR A 2 -3.02 12.45 -6.14
N CYS A 3 -3.02 12.62 -4.82
CA CYS A 3 -4.26 12.67 -4.04
C CYS A 3 -5.22 13.77 -4.53
N ARG A 4 -4.69 14.94 -4.94
CA ARG A 4 -5.50 16.01 -5.55
C ARG A 4 -6.05 15.64 -6.91
N ARG A 5 -5.30 14.90 -7.73
CA ARG A 5 -5.78 14.42 -9.02
C ARG A 5 -6.96 13.48 -8.85
N PHE A 6 -6.84 12.49 -7.95
CA PHE A 6 -7.94 11.57 -7.63
C PHE A 6 -9.12 12.26 -6.95
N TYR A 7 -8.88 13.27 -6.12
CA TYR A 7 -9.95 14.07 -5.50
C TYR A 7 -10.76 14.87 -6.52
N ASN A 8 -10.08 15.48 -7.50
CA ASN A 8 -10.71 16.40 -8.47
C ASN A 8 -11.32 15.70 -9.70
N SER A 9 -11.02 14.42 -9.92
CA SER A 9 -11.41 13.73 -11.15
C SER A 9 -11.88 12.32 -10.83
N SER A 10 -13.02 11.93 -11.42
CA SER A 10 -13.51 10.54 -11.32
C SER A 10 -12.61 9.54 -12.05
N GLN A 11 -11.88 10.01 -13.05
CA GLN A 11 -10.93 9.21 -13.84
C GLN A 11 -9.69 10.02 -14.18
N ILE A 12 -8.54 9.36 -14.15
CA ILE A 12 -7.24 9.95 -14.53
C ILE A 12 -6.67 9.16 -15.69
N GLU A 13 -6.40 9.82 -16.81
CA GLU A 13 -5.72 9.21 -17.94
C GLU A 13 -4.22 9.45 -17.87
N VAL A 14 -3.45 8.38 -18.09
CA VAL A 14 -1.99 8.40 -18.16
C VAL A 14 -1.48 7.53 -19.32
N SER A 15 -0.21 7.67 -19.69
CA SER A 15 0.42 6.75 -20.63
C SER A 15 0.53 5.36 -20.02
N THR A 16 0.20 4.33 -20.80
CA THR A 16 0.20 2.95 -20.33
C THR A 16 1.63 2.45 -20.09
N THR A 17 1.89 1.95 -18.90
CA THR A 17 3.10 1.23 -18.53
C THR A 17 2.88 -0.29 -18.62
N GLU A 18 3.97 -1.07 -18.53
CA GLU A 18 3.87 -2.54 -18.44
C GLU A 18 3.18 -2.96 -17.13
N TYR A 19 3.46 -2.27 -16.04
CA TYR A 19 2.81 -2.50 -14.74
C TYR A 19 1.30 -2.24 -14.80
N ASP A 20 0.85 -1.19 -15.49
CA ASP A 20 -0.59 -0.93 -15.70
C ASP A 20 -1.28 -2.08 -16.44
N ARG A 21 -0.58 -2.74 -17.37
CA ARG A 21 -1.13 -3.89 -18.10
C ARG A 21 -1.38 -5.08 -17.17
N LEU A 22 -0.49 -5.32 -16.22
CA LEU A 22 -0.65 -6.36 -15.20
C LEU A 22 -1.80 -5.99 -14.27
N LEU A 23 -1.82 -4.77 -13.73
CA LEU A 23 -2.88 -4.31 -12.84
C LEU A 23 -4.27 -4.35 -13.49
N SER A 24 -4.38 -4.02 -14.78
CA SER A 24 -5.67 -4.03 -15.47
C SER A 24 -6.32 -5.40 -15.59
N GLN A 25 -5.55 -6.49 -15.41
CA GLN A 25 -6.05 -7.87 -15.40
C GLN A 25 -6.58 -8.27 -14.02
N GLU A 26 -6.10 -7.64 -12.95
CA GLU A 26 -6.40 -8.02 -11.57
C GLU A 26 -7.30 -7.00 -10.85
N LYS A 27 -7.24 -5.75 -11.27
CA LYS A 27 -7.88 -4.63 -10.56
C LYS A 27 -8.95 -3.96 -11.42
N ASN A 28 -10.12 -3.77 -10.86
CA ASN A 28 -11.26 -3.17 -11.55
C ASN A 28 -11.19 -1.64 -11.72
N TYR A 29 -10.33 -0.98 -10.94
CA TYR A 29 -10.12 0.48 -11.00
C TYR A 29 -9.06 0.92 -12.02
N VAL A 30 -8.41 -0.03 -12.73
CA VAL A 30 -7.45 0.23 -13.80
C VAL A 30 -7.99 -0.36 -15.10
N LYS A 31 -8.13 0.46 -16.13
CA LYS A 31 -8.60 0.03 -17.46
C LYS A 31 -7.68 0.57 -18.53
N ILE A 32 -7.46 -0.20 -19.59
CA ILE A 32 -6.68 0.22 -20.74
C ILE A 32 -7.64 0.48 -21.92
N SER A 33 -7.54 1.66 -22.50
CA SER A 33 -8.26 2.06 -23.69
C SER A 33 -7.39 2.92 -24.60
N ASN A 34 -7.37 2.62 -25.91
CA ASN A 34 -6.62 3.40 -26.92
C ASN A 34 -5.16 3.69 -26.53
N ASN A 35 -4.45 2.70 -25.97
CA ASN A 35 -3.08 2.79 -25.51
C ASN A 35 -2.85 3.81 -24.37
N LYS A 36 -3.90 4.14 -23.64
CA LYS A 36 -3.88 4.91 -22.39
C LYS A 36 -4.43 4.09 -21.26
N THR A 37 -3.92 4.32 -20.07
CA THR A 37 -4.44 3.76 -18.83
C THR A 37 -5.39 4.74 -18.17
N ILE A 38 -6.57 4.26 -17.83
CA ILE A 38 -7.62 5.01 -17.14
C ILE A 38 -7.71 4.48 -15.71
N TRP A 39 -7.38 5.32 -14.75
CA TRP A 39 -7.49 5.04 -13.33
C TRP A 39 -8.78 5.64 -12.78
N SER A 40 -9.62 4.81 -12.14
CA SER A 40 -10.82 5.27 -11.43
C SER A 40 -10.44 5.81 -10.04
N ASN A 41 -11.17 6.81 -9.55
CA ASN A 41 -11.07 7.24 -8.16
C ASN A 41 -11.99 6.44 -7.21
N GLU A 42 -12.61 5.38 -7.71
CA GLU A 42 -13.47 4.48 -6.95
C GLU A 42 -12.94 3.05 -7.01
N TRP A 43 -12.84 2.39 -5.84
CA TRP A 43 -12.40 0.99 -5.72
C TRP A 43 -12.98 0.34 -4.48
N ASP A 44 -12.81 -0.97 -4.36
CA ASP A 44 -13.21 -1.72 -3.16
C ASP A 44 -12.10 -1.73 -2.11
N ALA A 45 -12.46 -1.41 -0.86
CA ALA A 45 -11.56 -1.53 0.28
C ALA A 45 -12.25 -2.33 1.40
N ALA A 46 -11.77 -3.54 1.62
CA ALA A 46 -12.31 -4.49 2.60
C ALA A 46 -13.81 -4.79 2.40
N GLY A 47 -14.23 -5.00 1.16
CA GLY A 47 -15.60 -5.35 0.80
C GLY A 47 -16.57 -4.15 0.80
N LYS A 48 -16.05 -2.93 0.82
CA LYS A 48 -16.85 -1.71 0.72
C LYS A 48 -16.35 -0.86 -0.44
N PRO A 49 -17.24 -0.41 -1.35
CA PRO A 49 -16.86 0.55 -2.35
C PRO A 49 -16.53 1.88 -1.69
N ILE A 50 -15.38 2.42 -2.04
CA ILE A 50 -14.94 3.74 -1.60
C ILE A 50 -14.69 4.63 -2.80
N LYS A 51 -14.85 5.92 -2.59
CA LYS A 51 -14.42 6.96 -3.50
C LYS A 51 -13.33 7.77 -2.84
N TRP A 52 -12.24 8.03 -3.58
CA TRP A 52 -11.16 8.83 -3.03
C TRP A 52 -11.60 10.28 -2.89
N ASP A 53 -11.62 10.78 -1.65
CA ASP A 53 -12.04 12.12 -1.26
C ASP A 53 -11.06 12.80 -0.30
N MET A 54 -9.79 12.35 -0.28
CA MET A 54 -8.79 12.81 0.70
C MET A 54 -7.67 13.62 0.06
N ILE A 55 -7.31 14.69 0.73
CA ILE A 55 -6.13 15.51 0.46
C ILE A 55 -5.38 15.69 1.79
N HIS A 56 -4.06 15.63 1.76
CA HIS A 56 -3.26 15.80 2.97
C HIS A 56 -3.40 17.22 3.54
N TYR A 57 -3.62 17.30 4.84
CA TYR A 57 -3.53 18.52 5.62
C TYR A 57 -2.09 18.77 6.09
N ASP A 58 -1.77 20.02 6.45
CA ASP A 58 -0.42 20.41 6.89
C ASP A 58 0.08 19.58 8.07
N VAL A 59 -0.78 19.28 9.04
CA VAL A 59 -0.44 18.42 10.19
C VAL A 59 -0.03 17.00 9.77
N GLN A 60 -0.63 16.48 8.70
CA GLN A 60 -0.28 15.16 8.15
C GLN A 60 1.05 15.21 7.40
N LEU A 61 1.36 16.32 6.71
CA LEU A 61 2.67 16.54 6.09
C LEU A 61 3.77 16.58 7.15
N ILE A 62 3.55 17.31 8.24
CA ILE A 62 4.48 17.39 9.39
C ILE A 62 4.68 16.00 9.99
N GLY A 63 3.58 15.25 10.24
CA GLY A 63 3.63 13.89 10.75
C GLY A 63 4.42 12.94 9.85
N GLY A 64 4.20 13.02 8.53
CA GLY A 64 4.93 12.23 7.55
C GLY A 64 6.43 12.53 7.52
N ILE A 65 6.82 13.79 7.62
CA ILE A 65 8.23 14.22 7.70
C ILE A 65 8.87 13.68 8.99
N ALA A 66 8.18 13.79 10.13
CA ALA A 66 8.68 13.28 11.40
C ALA A 66 8.94 11.77 11.35
N LEU A 67 8.01 10.99 10.78
CA LEU A 67 8.15 9.55 10.60
C LEU A 67 9.32 9.21 9.67
N HIS A 68 9.48 9.90 8.54
CA HIS A 68 10.61 9.70 7.64
C HIS A 68 11.96 9.98 8.30
N GLN A 69 12.01 10.93 9.23
CA GLN A 69 13.21 11.23 10.03
C GLN A 69 13.47 10.24 11.18
N GLY A 70 12.69 9.16 11.28
CA GLY A 70 12.82 8.16 12.35
C GLY A 70 12.31 8.63 13.71
N LYS A 71 11.45 9.65 13.74
CA LYS A 71 10.86 10.18 14.96
C LYS A 71 9.46 9.60 15.20
N ILE A 72 9.00 9.66 16.44
CA ILE A 72 7.62 9.32 16.79
C ILE A 72 6.74 10.54 16.44
N SER A 73 5.69 10.30 15.65
CA SER A 73 4.67 11.30 15.35
C SER A 73 3.40 10.99 16.13
N GLU A 74 3.12 11.77 17.16
CA GLU A 74 1.88 11.69 17.91
C GLU A 74 0.78 12.44 17.16
N MET A 75 -0.30 11.72 16.85
CA MET A 75 -1.49 12.26 16.18
C MET A 75 -2.73 11.74 16.91
N GLN A 76 -3.70 12.60 17.15
CA GLN A 76 -4.96 12.24 17.81
C GLN A 76 -5.82 11.31 16.94
N THR A 77 -6.77 10.64 17.56
CA THR A 77 -7.75 9.83 16.83
C THR A 77 -8.58 10.74 15.91
N GLY A 78 -8.74 10.33 14.66
CA GLY A 78 -9.47 11.13 13.65
C GLY A 78 -8.61 12.08 12.82
N GLU A 79 -7.34 12.30 13.16
CA GLU A 79 -6.44 13.20 12.39
C GLU A 79 -5.87 12.58 11.10
N GLY A 80 -6.33 11.37 10.73
CA GLY A 80 -5.97 10.75 9.47
C GLY A 80 -4.56 10.14 9.44
N LYS A 81 -4.17 9.40 10.50
CA LYS A 81 -2.88 8.70 10.58
C LYS A 81 -2.59 7.80 9.38
N THR A 82 -3.61 7.09 8.90
CA THR A 82 -3.50 6.20 7.74
C THR A 82 -3.09 6.97 6.48
N LEU A 83 -3.66 8.13 6.26
CA LEU A 83 -3.30 9.01 5.15
C LEU A 83 -1.91 9.64 5.34
N ALA A 84 -1.58 10.10 6.56
CA ALA A 84 -0.26 10.65 6.88
C ALA A 84 0.87 9.64 6.62
N ALA A 85 0.63 8.37 6.97
CA ALA A 85 1.60 7.28 6.76
C ALA A 85 1.93 7.05 5.28
N THR A 86 1.06 7.39 4.34
CA THR A 86 1.33 7.22 2.91
C THR A 86 2.55 8.02 2.44
N LEU A 87 2.83 9.15 3.06
CA LEU A 87 3.94 10.03 2.69
C LEU A 87 5.32 9.38 2.92
N PRO A 88 5.66 8.95 4.15
CA PRO A 88 6.93 8.28 4.40
C PRO A 88 7.00 6.90 3.73
N ILE A 89 5.89 6.18 3.60
CA ILE A 89 5.85 4.90 2.89
C ILE A 89 6.28 5.10 1.43
N TYR A 90 5.63 6.02 0.72
CA TYR A 90 5.97 6.32 -0.67
C TYR A 90 7.45 6.68 -0.83
N LEU A 91 7.92 7.64 -0.02
CA LEU A 91 9.31 8.11 -0.10
C LEU A 91 10.33 7.01 0.19
N ASN A 92 10.07 6.15 1.16
CA ASN A 92 10.99 5.06 1.54
C ASN A 92 10.87 3.83 0.63
N ALA A 93 9.79 3.69 -0.15
CA ALA A 93 9.63 2.63 -1.15
C ALA A 93 10.42 2.92 -2.45
N LEU A 94 10.67 4.20 -2.79
CA LEU A 94 11.37 4.58 -4.02
C LEU A 94 12.74 3.92 -4.24
N PRO A 95 13.56 3.65 -3.21
CA PRO A 95 14.82 2.91 -3.39
C PRO A 95 14.66 1.42 -3.76
N GLY A 96 13.44 0.87 -3.80
CA GLY A 96 13.17 -0.52 -4.17
C GLY A 96 13.69 -1.55 -3.16
N LYS A 97 13.77 -1.18 -1.86
CA LYS A 97 14.22 -2.06 -0.77
C LYS A 97 13.08 -2.65 0.06
N GLY A 98 11.83 -2.35 -0.32
CA GLY A 98 10.65 -2.72 0.42
C GLY A 98 10.40 -1.85 1.66
N VAL A 99 9.14 -1.59 1.96
CA VAL A 99 8.69 -0.89 3.17
C VAL A 99 7.62 -1.72 3.86
N HIS A 100 7.77 -1.97 5.15
CA HIS A 100 6.77 -2.67 5.94
C HIS A 100 5.94 -1.66 6.74
N LEU A 101 4.61 -1.77 6.63
CA LEU A 101 3.67 -1.03 7.46
C LEU A 101 2.99 -1.98 8.43
N VAL A 102 3.20 -1.72 9.72
CA VAL A 102 2.70 -2.57 10.79
C VAL A 102 1.42 -1.99 11.38
N THR A 103 0.38 -2.82 11.47
CA THR A 103 -0.91 -2.47 12.10
C THR A 103 -1.17 -3.32 13.35
N VAL A 104 -2.14 -2.90 14.16
CA VAL A 104 -2.48 -3.60 15.42
C VAL A 104 -3.33 -4.85 15.20
N ASN A 105 -4.02 -4.98 14.05
CA ASN A 105 -4.85 -6.14 13.73
C ASN A 105 -4.95 -6.36 12.21
N ASP A 106 -5.38 -7.57 11.84
CA ASP A 106 -5.49 -8.02 10.46
C ASP A 106 -6.56 -7.27 9.65
N TYR A 107 -7.66 -6.86 10.29
CA TYR A 107 -8.68 -6.05 9.64
C TYR A 107 -8.10 -4.73 9.12
N LEU A 108 -7.34 -4.03 9.96
CA LEU A 108 -6.69 -2.78 9.57
C LEU A 108 -5.63 -3.00 8.50
N ALA A 109 -4.81 -4.06 8.60
CA ALA A 109 -3.82 -4.39 7.59
C ALA A 109 -4.48 -4.59 6.21
N LYS A 110 -5.52 -5.41 6.15
CA LYS A 110 -6.28 -5.70 4.93
C LYS A 110 -7.02 -4.47 4.40
N ARG A 111 -7.68 -3.70 5.29
CA ARG A 111 -8.42 -2.49 4.92
C ARG A 111 -7.48 -1.42 4.37
N ASP A 112 -6.42 -1.10 5.10
CA ASP A 112 -5.53 0.02 4.77
C ASP A 112 -4.69 -0.29 3.52
N SER A 113 -4.27 -1.55 3.33
CA SER A 113 -3.61 -1.98 2.09
C SER A 113 -4.52 -1.83 0.87
N ALA A 114 -5.80 -2.16 1.00
CA ALA A 114 -6.76 -2.02 -0.08
C ALA A 114 -7.19 -0.56 -0.31
N TRP A 115 -7.24 0.24 0.74
CA TRP A 115 -7.66 1.64 0.67
C TRP A 115 -6.57 2.56 0.11
N MET A 116 -5.33 2.42 0.61
CA MET A 116 -4.20 3.28 0.21
C MET A 116 -3.41 2.70 -0.98
N GLY A 117 -3.51 1.38 -1.21
CA GLY A 117 -2.78 0.68 -2.26
C GLY A 117 -2.84 1.33 -3.63
N PRO A 118 -4.02 1.67 -4.16
CA PRO A 118 -4.14 2.28 -5.49
C PRO A 118 -3.34 3.57 -5.68
N ILE A 119 -3.08 4.33 -4.60
CA ILE A 119 -2.25 5.53 -4.66
C ILE A 119 -0.77 5.18 -4.91
N PHE A 120 -0.26 4.10 -4.31
CA PHE A 120 1.10 3.62 -4.54
C PHE A 120 1.22 2.95 -5.91
N GLU A 121 0.25 2.11 -6.26
CA GLU A 121 0.18 1.41 -7.55
C GLU A 121 0.11 2.38 -8.73
N PHE A 122 -0.54 3.55 -8.58
CA PHE A 122 -0.54 4.62 -9.58
C PHE A 122 0.87 5.14 -9.88
N HIS A 123 1.81 4.99 -8.97
CA HIS A 123 3.22 5.33 -9.11
C HIS A 123 4.11 4.14 -9.49
N GLY A 124 3.52 3.00 -9.84
CA GLY A 124 4.26 1.81 -10.23
C GLY A 124 4.84 1.02 -9.05
N LEU A 125 4.41 1.29 -7.81
CA LEU A 125 4.82 0.55 -6.63
C LEU A 125 3.84 -0.60 -6.35
N SER A 126 4.35 -1.80 -6.18
CA SER A 126 3.56 -2.97 -5.81
C SER A 126 3.17 -2.94 -4.33
N VAL A 127 1.94 -3.37 -4.03
CA VAL A 127 1.39 -3.36 -2.67
C VAL A 127 0.73 -4.70 -2.36
N ASP A 128 1.08 -5.29 -1.23
CA ASP A 128 0.40 -6.48 -0.74
C ASP A 128 0.26 -6.48 0.79
N CYS A 129 -0.47 -7.46 1.31
CA CYS A 129 -0.74 -7.62 2.73
C CYS A 129 -0.55 -9.09 3.14
N ILE A 130 0.42 -9.36 4.01
CA ILE A 130 0.74 -10.72 4.45
C ILE A 130 -0.41 -11.41 5.18
N ASP A 131 -1.29 -10.64 5.86
CA ASP A 131 -2.47 -11.18 6.55
C ASP A 131 -3.55 -11.72 5.59
N LYS A 132 -3.41 -11.52 4.28
CA LYS A 132 -4.28 -12.12 3.24
C LYS A 132 -3.85 -13.53 2.86
N HIS A 133 -2.62 -13.91 3.17
CA HIS A 133 -1.98 -15.12 2.70
C HIS A 133 -1.67 -16.08 3.84
N LYS A 134 -1.72 -17.39 3.55
CA LYS A 134 -1.39 -18.40 4.55
C LYS A 134 0.12 -18.39 4.87
N PRO A 135 0.51 -18.65 6.13
CA PRO A 135 1.91 -18.82 6.48
C PRO A 135 2.61 -19.85 5.57
N ASN A 136 3.85 -19.60 5.24
CA ASN A 136 4.72 -20.44 4.38
C ASN A 136 4.19 -20.64 2.94
N SER A 137 3.19 -19.89 2.48
CA SER A 137 2.73 -19.94 1.10
C SER A 137 3.61 -19.10 0.17
N ILE A 138 3.61 -19.46 -1.12
CA ILE A 138 4.32 -18.71 -2.16
C ILE A 138 3.76 -17.28 -2.27
N GLU A 139 2.45 -17.13 -2.13
CA GLU A 139 1.77 -15.84 -2.16
C GLU A 139 2.27 -14.94 -1.02
N ARG A 140 2.48 -15.50 0.19
CA ARG A 140 3.00 -14.75 1.32
C ARG A 140 4.46 -14.36 1.11
N LYS A 141 5.30 -15.24 0.56
CA LYS A 141 6.68 -14.90 0.15
C LYS A 141 6.67 -13.76 -0.90
N ASN A 142 5.77 -13.82 -1.87
CA ASN A 142 5.61 -12.75 -2.86
C ASN A 142 5.14 -11.44 -2.25
N ALA A 143 4.28 -11.47 -1.21
CA ALA A 143 3.86 -10.27 -0.49
C ALA A 143 5.03 -9.55 0.17
N TYR A 144 6.04 -10.27 0.67
CA TYR A 144 7.28 -9.67 1.19
C TYR A 144 8.18 -9.06 0.11
N ARG A 145 8.01 -9.44 -1.15
CA ARG A 145 8.75 -8.87 -2.29
C ARG A 145 8.09 -7.61 -2.86
N ALA A 146 6.89 -7.27 -2.39
CA ALA A 146 6.23 -6.03 -2.78
C ALA A 146 7.01 -4.80 -2.28
N ASP A 147 6.89 -3.69 -3.00
CA ASP A 147 7.50 -2.42 -2.60
C ASP A 147 6.92 -1.90 -1.29
N VAL A 148 5.63 -2.19 -1.03
CA VAL A 148 4.93 -1.87 0.21
C VAL A 148 4.21 -3.10 0.74
N THR A 149 4.62 -3.59 1.90
CA THR A 149 4.03 -4.77 2.57
C THR A 149 3.29 -4.35 3.83
N TYR A 150 1.98 -4.59 3.85
CA TYR A 150 1.15 -4.40 5.04
C TYR A 150 1.09 -5.70 5.86
N GLY A 151 1.00 -5.56 7.18
CA GLY A 151 0.80 -6.72 8.05
C GLY A 151 0.63 -6.33 9.50
N THR A 152 0.25 -7.30 10.34
CA THR A 152 0.20 -7.13 11.78
C THR A 152 1.57 -7.38 12.41
N ASN A 153 1.81 -6.77 13.57
CA ASN A 153 3.04 -6.99 14.33
C ASN A 153 3.24 -8.48 14.67
N ASN A 154 2.15 -9.21 14.98
CA ASN A 154 2.21 -10.63 15.30
C ASN A 154 2.65 -11.46 14.08
N GLU A 155 2.05 -11.22 12.92
CA GLU A 155 2.37 -11.97 11.70
C GLU A 155 3.81 -11.71 11.25
N PHE A 156 4.28 -10.47 11.25
CA PHE A 156 5.69 -10.16 10.99
C PHE A 156 6.62 -10.85 12.00
N GLY A 157 6.26 -10.82 13.29
CA GLY A 157 7.04 -11.47 14.34
C GLY A 157 7.10 -12.98 14.18
N PHE A 158 5.97 -13.63 13.88
CA PHE A 158 5.92 -15.07 13.66
C PHE A 158 6.66 -15.50 12.38
N ASP A 159 6.58 -14.72 11.30
CA ASP A 159 7.35 -15.00 10.09
C ASP A 159 8.85 -14.88 10.35
N TYR A 160 9.28 -13.82 11.04
CA TYR A 160 10.67 -13.67 11.45
C TYR A 160 11.18 -14.86 12.28
N LEU A 161 10.37 -15.36 13.22
CA LEU A 161 10.73 -16.54 14.00
C LEU A 161 10.80 -17.80 13.12
N ARG A 162 9.84 -17.99 12.21
CA ARG A 162 9.84 -19.13 11.26
C ARG A 162 11.10 -19.12 10.39
N ASP A 163 11.45 -17.97 9.83
CA ASP A 163 12.65 -17.82 9.01
C ASP A 163 13.93 -18.13 9.78
N ASN A 164 14.02 -17.72 11.04
CA ASN A 164 15.18 -18.07 11.91
C ASN A 164 15.23 -19.54 12.32
N MET A 165 14.16 -20.30 12.15
CA MET A 165 14.10 -21.75 12.42
C MET A 165 14.34 -22.60 11.18
N THR A 166 14.45 -22.00 9.99
CA THR A 166 14.72 -22.73 8.75
C THR A 166 16.17 -23.19 8.70
N HIS A 167 16.38 -24.35 8.08
CA HIS A 167 17.71 -24.94 7.94
C HIS A 167 18.33 -24.65 6.57
N THR A 168 17.53 -24.28 5.59
CA THR A 168 17.96 -23.99 4.21
C THR A 168 17.45 -22.64 3.73
N PRO A 169 18.22 -21.90 2.91
CA PRO A 169 17.77 -20.63 2.33
C PRO A 169 16.53 -20.76 1.44
N ASP A 170 16.28 -21.95 0.89
CA ASP A 170 15.14 -22.19 0.00
C ASP A 170 13.79 -22.22 0.76
N ASP A 171 13.85 -22.42 2.07
CA ASP A 171 12.67 -22.44 2.95
C ASP A 171 12.24 -21.03 3.42
N LEU A 172 13.08 -20.00 3.16
CA LEU A 172 12.83 -18.60 3.51
C LEU A 172 11.78 -17.93 2.62
#